data_0f0abe63b09634f6eae2dbd634848719
#
_entry.id   0f0abe63b09634f6eae2dbd634848719
#
_cell.length_a   1.000
_cell.length_b   1.000
_cell.length_c   1.000
_cell.angle_alpha   90.00
_cell.angle_beta   90.00
_cell.angle_gamma   90.00
#
_symmetry.space_group_name_H-M   'P 1'
#
loop_
_entity.id
_entity.type
_entity.pdbx_description
1 polymer ?
#
loop_
_entity_poly.entity_id
_entity_poly.type
_entity_poly.pdbx_seq_one_letter_code
_entity_poly.pdbx_strand_id
1 'polypeptide(L)'
;MKLRNLLGAAAFAAATLSATGVAQAADYKSEYKLSIVVGTTFPWGQGAVIWSDLVRERTDGRINIKIYPGTSLVQGDQTREFTAIRQGVIDMAIGSTINWSPQVKELNLFSLPFLMPDYPAIDALTQGPVGEKLFDTLSQKGVVPLAWGENGYRQLSNSKRAVKAPEDIKGMKLRVVGSPLYIDTFTALGANPTQMSWADAQPALASGAVDGQENPLSIYAGAKLYDVAQKYLTLWNYVADPLIFVVNKEVWNSWTPEDQKIVREAALEAGKREIVIARQGVTATDDSLLKEIEGHGVTVTVLSPEQIDAFAKVTQPVFDKWAKQIGADLVKQAQADIAKR
;
A
#
# COMPACT_ATOMS: atom_id res chain seq x y z
N MET A 1 -65.44 54.61 52.17
CA MET A 1 -64.51 54.74 53.36
C MET A 1 -63.51 53.59 53.28
N LYS A 2 -62.18 53.97 53.20
CA LYS A 2 -60.98 53.16 53.44
C LYS A 2 -60.76 51.93 52.58
N LEU A 3 -60.02 51.99 51.48
CA LEU A 3 -58.55 51.76 51.33
C LEU A 3 -57.92 50.67 52.24
N ARG A 4 -57.37 49.64 51.63
CA ARG A 4 -56.09 49.12 52.03
C ARG A 4 -55.41 48.25 50.90
N ASN A 5 -54.24 48.70 50.51
CA ASN A 5 -53.29 48.05 49.59
C ASN A 5 -52.76 46.71 50.15
N LEU A 6 -52.58 45.73 49.31
CA LEU A 6 -51.62 44.67 49.56
C LEU A 6 -50.83 44.41 48.27
N LEU A 7 -49.55 44.78 48.33
CA LEU A 7 -48.56 44.43 47.35
C LEU A 7 -48.25 42.91 47.45
N GLY A 8 -48.39 42.21 46.34
CA GLY A 8 -47.92 40.85 46.17
C GLY A 8 -46.70 40.83 45.24
N ALA A 9 -45.51 40.52 45.74
CA ALA A 9 -44.29 40.39 45.00
C ALA A 9 -44.33 39.16 44.10
N ALA A 10 -44.23 39.37 42.80
CA ALA A 10 -44.04 38.29 41.82
C ALA A 10 -42.55 37.94 41.74
N ALA A 11 -42.20 36.77 42.27
CA ALA A 11 -40.87 36.18 42.09
C ALA A 11 -40.73 35.58 40.70
N PHE A 12 -39.93 36.20 39.86
CA PHE A 12 -39.52 35.64 38.57
C PHE A 12 -38.48 34.54 38.82
N ALA A 13 -38.91 33.25 38.73
CA ALA A 13 -37.97 32.12 38.69
C ALA A 13 -37.45 32.00 37.26
N ALA A 14 -36.25 32.46 36.98
CA ALA A 14 -35.55 32.21 35.74
C ALA A 14 -35.12 30.72 35.70
N ALA A 15 -35.87 29.90 34.98
CA ALA A 15 -35.50 28.55 34.64
C ALA A 15 -34.40 28.61 33.55
N THR A 16 -33.16 28.47 33.95
CA THR A 16 -32.07 28.21 33.04
C THR A 16 -32.24 26.80 32.46
N LEU A 17 -32.81 26.70 31.26
CA LEU A 17 -32.75 25.50 30.45
C LEU A 17 -31.27 25.31 30.05
N SER A 18 -30.57 24.47 30.79
CA SER A 18 -29.35 23.88 30.31
C SER A 18 -29.69 22.98 29.13
N ALA A 19 -29.50 23.48 27.90
CA ALA A 19 -29.56 22.68 26.71
C ALA A 19 -28.34 21.74 26.77
N THR A 20 -28.51 20.58 27.44
CA THR A 20 -27.65 19.43 27.21
C THR A 20 -27.89 19.03 25.76
N GLY A 21 -27.02 19.49 24.87
CA GLY A 21 -26.95 18.97 23.52
C GLY A 21 -26.75 17.46 23.64
N VAL A 22 -27.81 16.70 23.40
CA VAL A 22 -27.76 15.28 23.18
C VAL A 22 -26.91 15.16 21.91
N ALA A 23 -25.60 14.83 22.08
CA ALA A 23 -24.78 14.43 20.97
C ALA A 23 -25.55 13.26 20.31
N GLN A 24 -26.10 13.52 19.14
CA GLN A 24 -26.81 12.52 18.36
C GLN A 24 -25.75 11.44 18.08
N ALA A 25 -25.93 10.26 18.67
CA ALA A 25 -25.03 9.14 18.43
C ALA A 25 -24.96 8.94 16.91
N ALA A 26 -23.78 9.10 16.35
CA ALA A 26 -23.60 8.89 14.92
C ALA A 26 -24.04 7.44 14.62
N ASP A 27 -24.90 7.27 13.62
CA ASP A 27 -25.40 5.95 13.22
C ASP A 27 -24.28 5.22 12.44
N TYR A 28 -23.33 4.66 13.21
CA TYR A 28 -22.17 3.97 12.66
C TYR A 28 -22.56 2.57 12.19
N LYS A 29 -21.89 2.11 11.13
CA LYS A 29 -22.03 0.72 10.67
C LYS A 29 -21.63 -0.23 11.79
N SER A 30 -22.32 -1.36 11.91
CA SER A 30 -21.95 -2.44 12.83
C SER A 30 -20.57 -3.04 12.50
N GLU A 31 -20.15 -2.92 11.23
CA GLU A 31 -18.86 -3.42 10.71
C GLU A 31 -18.39 -2.52 9.56
N TYR A 32 -17.11 -2.14 9.58
CA TYR A 32 -16.41 -1.49 8.47
C TYR A 32 -15.48 -2.48 7.78
N LYS A 33 -15.59 -2.62 6.46
CA LYS A 33 -14.86 -3.60 5.67
C LYS A 33 -13.51 -3.05 5.25
N LEU A 34 -12.42 -3.64 5.76
CA LEU A 34 -11.05 -3.30 5.39
C LEU A 34 -10.50 -4.37 4.45
N SER A 35 -10.16 -3.97 3.21
CA SER A 35 -9.58 -4.85 2.19
C SER A 35 -8.06 -4.83 2.22
N ILE A 36 -7.44 -5.99 2.05
CA ILE A 36 -6.00 -6.18 1.80
C ILE A 36 -5.78 -7.32 0.80
N VAL A 37 -4.66 -7.26 0.07
CA VAL A 37 -4.33 -8.28 -0.96
C VAL A 37 -3.82 -9.58 -0.35
N VAL A 38 -3.06 -9.50 0.72
CA VAL A 38 -2.39 -10.66 1.34
C VAL A 38 -3.04 -11.05 2.67
N GLY A 39 -2.65 -12.19 3.24
CA GLY A 39 -3.13 -12.62 4.56
C GLY A 39 -2.58 -11.77 5.71
N THR A 40 -3.20 -11.88 6.88
CA THR A 40 -2.84 -11.12 8.08
C THR A 40 -1.48 -11.49 8.70
N THR A 41 -0.87 -12.57 8.25
CA THR A 41 0.48 -12.99 8.68
C THR A 41 1.61 -12.26 7.98
N PHE A 42 1.35 -11.66 6.81
CA PHE A 42 2.32 -10.83 6.10
C PHE A 42 2.45 -9.44 6.74
N PRO A 43 3.60 -8.74 6.61
CA PRO A 43 3.77 -7.37 7.14
C PRO A 43 2.62 -6.43 6.79
N TRP A 44 2.24 -6.37 5.53
CA TRP A 44 1.06 -5.64 5.05
C TRP A 44 -0.22 -5.97 5.85
N GLY A 45 -0.51 -7.28 6.05
CA GLY A 45 -1.67 -7.72 6.81
C GLY A 45 -1.56 -7.44 8.31
N GLN A 46 -0.35 -7.48 8.87
CA GLN A 46 -0.11 -7.08 10.26
C GLN A 46 -0.41 -5.59 10.46
N GLY A 47 -0.08 -4.72 9.48
CA GLY A 47 -0.49 -3.32 9.48
C GLY A 47 -2.00 -3.13 9.59
N ALA A 48 -2.78 -3.98 8.90
CA ALA A 48 -4.24 -3.95 8.98
C ALA A 48 -4.76 -4.37 10.37
N VAL A 49 -4.15 -5.39 10.97
CA VAL A 49 -4.49 -5.84 12.35
C VAL A 49 -4.19 -4.73 13.35
N ILE A 50 -2.99 -4.13 13.28
CA ILE A 50 -2.58 -3.04 14.16
C ILE A 50 -3.56 -1.86 14.03
N TRP A 51 -3.90 -1.45 12.81
CA TRP A 51 -4.84 -0.35 12.59
C TRP A 51 -6.22 -0.63 13.14
N SER A 52 -6.76 -1.82 12.86
CA SER A 52 -8.07 -2.27 13.36
C SER A 52 -8.12 -2.30 14.89
N ASP A 53 -7.09 -2.84 15.54
CA ASP A 53 -7.03 -2.94 17.00
C ASP A 53 -6.91 -1.57 17.67
N LEU A 54 -6.05 -0.68 17.16
CA LEU A 54 -5.90 0.68 17.67
C LEU A 54 -7.19 1.50 17.53
N VAL A 55 -7.88 1.37 16.39
CA VAL A 55 -9.16 2.07 16.18
C VAL A 55 -10.22 1.53 17.14
N ARG A 56 -10.36 0.22 17.26
CA ARG A 56 -11.33 -0.39 18.18
C ARG A 56 -11.08 0.05 19.62
N GLU A 57 -9.83 0.00 20.08
CA GLU A 57 -9.45 0.38 21.44
C GLU A 57 -9.74 1.87 21.70
N ARG A 58 -9.30 2.76 20.81
CA ARG A 58 -9.38 4.21 21.02
C ARG A 58 -10.77 4.80 20.78
N THR A 59 -11.65 4.05 20.10
CA THR A 59 -13.06 4.44 19.92
C THR A 59 -14.00 3.71 20.86
N ASP A 60 -13.49 2.97 21.87
CA ASP A 60 -14.32 2.13 22.75
C ASP A 60 -15.28 1.21 21.96
N GLY A 61 -14.82 0.68 20.82
CA GLY A 61 -15.59 -0.21 19.94
C GLY A 61 -16.63 0.46 19.06
N ARG A 62 -16.76 1.81 19.04
CA ARG A 62 -17.71 2.50 18.16
C ARG A 62 -17.42 2.27 16.68
N ILE A 63 -16.14 2.15 16.31
CA ILE A 63 -15.72 1.81 14.95
C ILE A 63 -15.12 0.40 15.00
N ASN A 64 -15.87 -0.55 14.45
CA ASN A 64 -15.48 -1.96 14.38
C ASN A 64 -15.03 -2.29 12.96
N ILE A 65 -13.74 -2.59 12.79
CA ILE A 65 -13.11 -2.89 11.49
C ILE A 65 -12.94 -4.39 11.36
N LYS A 66 -13.47 -4.96 10.26
CA LYS A 66 -13.22 -6.36 9.88
C LYS A 66 -12.34 -6.42 8.65
N ILE A 67 -11.28 -7.20 8.76
CA ILE A 67 -10.29 -7.38 7.71
C ILE A 67 -10.74 -8.46 6.73
N TYR A 68 -10.68 -8.15 5.44
CA TYR A 68 -11.01 -9.03 4.32
C TYR A 68 -9.75 -9.25 3.46
N PRO A 69 -8.97 -10.30 3.73
CA PRO A 69 -7.75 -10.61 2.99
C PRO A 69 -8.05 -11.21 1.62
N GLY A 70 -6.99 -11.28 0.79
CA GLY A 70 -7.07 -11.88 -0.55
C GLY A 70 -7.90 -11.08 -1.54
N THR A 71 -8.12 -9.78 -1.30
CA THR A 71 -9.05 -8.96 -2.09
C THR A 71 -10.41 -9.64 -2.32
N SER A 72 -10.87 -10.38 -1.31
CA SER A 72 -12.06 -11.22 -1.38
C SER A 72 -13.34 -10.43 -1.70
N LEU A 73 -13.40 -9.14 -1.34
CA LEU A 73 -14.52 -8.25 -1.66
C LEU A 73 -14.62 -7.89 -3.16
N VAL A 74 -13.57 -8.16 -3.94
CA VAL A 74 -13.50 -7.97 -5.40
C VAL A 74 -13.08 -9.25 -6.13
N GLN A 75 -13.41 -10.41 -5.55
CA GLN A 75 -13.19 -11.74 -6.14
C GLN A 75 -11.72 -12.03 -6.49
N GLY A 76 -10.79 -11.53 -5.68
CA GLY A 76 -9.35 -11.73 -5.85
C GLY A 76 -8.69 -10.79 -6.88
N ASP A 77 -9.44 -9.96 -7.59
CA ASP A 77 -8.89 -9.01 -8.56
C ASP A 77 -8.46 -7.70 -7.87
N GLN A 78 -7.20 -7.64 -7.49
CA GLN A 78 -6.62 -6.50 -6.79
C GLN A 78 -6.64 -5.19 -7.58
N THR A 79 -6.77 -5.22 -8.91
CA THR A 79 -6.84 -4.01 -9.74
C THR A 79 -8.21 -3.33 -9.66
N ARG A 80 -9.23 -4.03 -9.18
CA ARG A 80 -10.59 -3.50 -8.98
C ARG A 80 -10.80 -2.86 -7.61
N GLU A 81 -9.86 -3.07 -6.68
CA GLU A 81 -9.97 -2.64 -5.29
C GLU A 81 -10.21 -1.13 -5.16
N PHE A 82 -9.41 -0.30 -5.84
CA PHE A 82 -9.56 1.16 -5.78
C PHE A 82 -10.94 1.65 -6.25
N THR A 83 -11.48 1.06 -7.33
CA THR A 83 -12.83 1.35 -7.80
C THR A 83 -13.87 0.95 -6.77
N ALA A 84 -13.73 -0.22 -6.14
CA ALA A 84 -14.65 -0.71 -5.12
C ALA A 84 -14.64 0.17 -3.85
N ILE A 85 -13.47 0.72 -3.47
CA ILE A 85 -13.39 1.70 -2.37
C ILE A 85 -14.18 2.96 -2.75
N ARG A 86 -13.95 3.53 -3.94
CA ARG A 86 -14.67 4.74 -4.39
C ARG A 86 -16.19 4.56 -4.46
N GLN A 87 -16.65 3.37 -4.78
CA GLN A 87 -18.05 3.01 -4.87
C GLN A 87 -18.69 2.64 -3.52
N GLY A 88 -17.94 2.62 -2.42
CA GLY A 88 -18.41 2.27 -1.09
C GLY A 88 -18.70 0.78 -0.89
N VAL A 89 -18.28 -0.10 -1.80
CA VAL A 89 -18.29 -1.56 -1.60
C VAL A 89 -17.27 -1.97 -0.54
N ILE A 90 -16.14 -1.27 -0.51
CA ILE A 90 -15.06 -1.37 0.46
C ILE A 90 -15.02 -0.07 1.24
N ASP A 91 -15.03 -0.14 2.57
CA ASP A 91 -15.01 1.03 3.44
C ASP A 91 -13.59 1.57 3.64
N MET A 92 -12.63 0.68 3.79
CA MET A 92 -11.23 0.96 4.12
C MET A 92 -10.32 0.00 3.36
N ALA A 93 -9.10 0.40 3.08
CA ALA A 93 -8.09 -0.50 2.53
C ALA A 93 -6.67 -0.09 2.95
N ILE A 94 -5.78 -1.06 2.96
CA ILE A 94 -4.36 -0.83 2.81
C ILE A 94 -4.01 -1.37 1.42
N GLY A 95 -3.76 -0.49 0.48
CA GLY A 95 -3.59 -0.85 -0.92
C GLY A 95 -2.22 -0.51 -1.47
N SER A 96 -1.80 -1.25 -2.49
CA SER A 96 -0.54 -1.05 -3.18
C SER A 96 -0.64 0.07 -4.20
N THR A 97 0.37 0.94 -4.25
CA THR A 97 0.51 1.96 -5.29
C THR A 97 0.46 1.36 -6.69
N ILE A 98 1.01 0.16 -6.85
CA ILE A 98 1.05 -0.54 -8.13
C ILE A 98 -0.36 -0.96 -8.56
N ASN A 99 -1.13 -1.58 -7.66
CA ASN A 99 -2.47 -2.10 -7.97
C ASN A 99 -3.48 -1.00 -8.30
N TRP A 100 -3.27 0.20 -7.74
CA TRP A 100 -4.14 1.36 -7.97
C TRP A 100 -3.68 2.25 -9.12
N SER A 101 -2.46 2.06 -9.61
CA SER A 101 -1.88 2.87 -10.70
C SER A 101 -2.68 2.87 -12.01
N PRO A 102 -3.45 1.83 -12.38
CA PRO A 102 -4.30 1.90 -13.56
C PRO A 102 -5.40 2.97 -13.49
N GLN A 103 -5.89 3.31 -12.27
CA GLN A 103 -6.88 4.36 -12.05
C GLN A 103 -6.26 5.68 -11.58
N VAL A 104 -5.04 5.65 -11.02
CA VAL A 104 -4.31 6.78 -10.49
C VAL A 104 -2.91 6.75 -11.07
N LYS A 105 -2.76 7.28 -12.29
CA LYS A 105 -1.53 7.16 -13.08
C LYS A 105 -0.28 7.72 -12.37
N GLU A 106 -0.46 8.70 -11.49
CA GLU A 106 0.59 9.35 -10.71
C GLU A 106 1.28 8.35 -9.76
N LEU A 107 0.57 7.32 -9.31
CA LEU A 107 1.14 6.25 -8.46
C LEU A 107 2.17 5.39 -9.18
N ASN A 108 2.19 5.38 -10.53
CA ASN A 108 3.26 4.75 -11.29
C ASN A 108 4.64 5.36 -11.04
N LEU A 109 4.72 6.51 -10.36
CA LEU A 109 6.00 7.10 -9.96
C LEU A 109 6.89 6.08 -9.22
N PHE A 110 6.32 5.34 -8.27
CA PHE A 110 7.04 4.32 -7.49
C PHE A 110 7.41 3.07 -8.31
N SER A 111 6.84 2.94 -9.51
CA SER A 111 7.08 1.82 -10.44
C SER A 111 8.04 2.19 -11.57
N LEU A 112 8.56 3.44 -11.60
CA LEU A 112 9.60 3.80 -12.57
C LEU A 112 10.87 2.97 -12.30
N PRO A 113 11.37 2.21 -13.29
CA PRO A 113 12.49 1.30 -13.09
C PRO A 113 13.71 2.04 -12.54
N PHE A 114 14.28 1.53 -11.44
CA PHE A 114 15.50 2.01 -10.80
C PHE A 114 15.50 3.48 -10.34
N LEU A 115 14.31 4.08 -10.16
CA LEU A 115 14.19 5.45 -9.64
C LEU A 115 14.68 5.55 -8.19
N MET A 116 14.37 4.56 -7.36
CA MET A 116 14.66 4.57 -5.92
C MET A 116 15.74 3.52 -5.61
N PRO A 117 16.99 3.93 -5.33
CA PRO A 117 18.08 2.99 -5.12
C PRO A 117 18.10 2.34 -3.72
N ASP A 118 17.46 2.96 -2.72
CA ASP A 118 17.53 2.56 -1.31
C ASP A 118 16.29 3.00 -0.51
N TYR A 119 16.15 2.48 0.71
CA TYR A 119 15.04 2.83 1.61
C TYR A 119 14.93 4.34 1.92
N PRO A 120 16.04 5.08 2.17
CA PRO A 120 15.96 6.53 2.30
C PRO A 120 15.32 7.24 1.10
N ALA A 121 15.46 6.71 -0.12
CA ALA A 121 14.78 7.27 -1.29
C ALA A 121 13.26 7.06 -1.24
N ILE A 122 12.79 5.90 -0.76
CA ILE A 122 11.37 5.66 -0.54
C ILE A 122 10.84 6.63 0.53
N ASP A 123 11.57 6.77 1.65
CA ASP A 123 11.19 7.65 2.75
C ASP A 123 11.13 9.12 2.30
N ALA A 124 12.08 9.58 1.48
CA ALA A 124 12.09 10.94 0.93
C ALA A 124 10.85 11.22 0.07
N LEU A 125 10.38 10.23 -0.69
CA LEU A 125 9.19 10.40 -1.53
C LEU A 125 7.88 10.29 -0.74
N THR A 126 7.77 9.32 0.17
CA THR A 126 6.52 9.08 0.91
C THR A 126 6.29 10.11 2.02
N GLN A 127 7.35 10.60 2.65
CA GLN A 127 7.28 11.55 3.78
C GLN A 127 7.51 13.00 3.35
N GLY A 128 7.83 13.24 2.07
CA GLY A 128 8.11 14.56 1.51
C GLY A 128 6.95 15.13 0.68
N PRO A 129 7.21 16.28 0.01
CA PRO A 129 6.18 16.98 -0.79
C PRO A 129 5.56 16.13 -1.91
N VAL A 130 6.30 15.15 -2.44
CA VAL A 130 5.78 14.21 -3.43
C VAL A 130 4.67 13.36 -2.83
N GLY A 131 4.87 12.82 -1.62
CA GLY A 131 3.89 12.03 -0.91
C GLY A 131 2.61 12.82 -0.58
N GLU A 132 2.75 14.07 -0.15
CA GLU A 132 1.62 14.98 0.08
C GLU A 132 0.82 15.22 -1.20
N LYS A 133 1.49 15.51 -2.31
CA LYS A 133 0.85 15.73 -3.61
C LYS A 133 0.10 14.49 -4.12
N LEU A 134 0.63 13.29 -3.86
CA LEU A 134 -0.05 12.04 -4.20
C LEU A 134 -1.29 11.82 -3.31
N PHE A 135 -1.24 12.18 -2.03
CA PHE A 135 -2.40 12.15 -1.14
C PHE A 135 -3.49 13.14 -1.60
N ASP A 136 -3.11 14.34 -2.02
CA ASP A 136 -4.05 15.30 -2.61
C ASP A 136 -4.72 14.73 -3.88
N THR A 137 -3.94 14.08 -4.74
CA THR A 137 -4.45 13.43 -5.95
C THR A 137 -5.47 12.33 -5.61
N LEU A 138 -5.19 11.51 -4.61
CA LEU A 138 -6.10 10.46 -4.14
C LEU A 138 -7.37 11.06 -3.53
N SER A 139 -7.24 12.12 -2.74
CA SER A 139 -8.37 12.82 -2.10
C SER A 139 -9.36 13.38 -3.12
N GLN A 140 -8.87 13.85 -4.27
CA GLN A 140 -9.70 14.31 -5.39
C GLN A 140 -10.44 13.15 -6.10
N LYS A 141 -10.00 11.91 -5.88
CA LYS A 141 -10.58 10.70 -6.50
C LYS A 141 -11.58 9.96 -5.59
N GLY A 142 -12.01 10.55 -4.48
CA GLY A 142 -13.09 10.03 -3.65
C GLY A 142 -12.65 9.08 -2.54
N VAL A 143 -11.39 9.12 -2.15
CA VAL A 143 -10.86 8.43 -0.97
C VAL A 143 -10.15 9.42 -0.05
N VAL A 144 -9.94 9.04 1.21
CA VAL A 144 -9.18 9.83 2.19
C VAL A 144 -7.93 9.05 2.55
N PRO A 145 -6.76 9.39 1.99
CA PRO A 145 -5.50 8.79 2.38
C PRO A 145 -5.08 9.27 3.77
N LEU A 146 -4.55 8.37 4.58
CA LEU A 146 -4.25 8.63 6.00
C LEU A 146 -2.77 8.45 6.34
N ALA A 147 -2.16 7.38 5.80
CA ALA A 147 -0.78 7.02 6.09
C ALA A 147 -0.15 6.24 4.94
N TRP A 148 1.15 6.27 4.86
CA TRP A 148 1.96 5.38 4.05
C TRP A 148 2.30 4.11 4.84
N GLY A 149 2.43 2.99 4.12
CA GLY A 149 3.03 1.74 4.54
C GLY A 149 3.99 1.25 3.47
N GLU A 150 4.48 0.02 3.59
CA GLU A 150 5.48 -0.51 2.67
C GLU A 150 5.30 -2.02 2.47
N ASN A 151 5.15 -2.44 1.22
CA ASN A 151 5.30 -3.85 0.86
C ASN A 151 6.80 -4.20 0.69
N GLY A 152 7.61 -3.26 0.20
CA GLY A 152 9.05 -3.35 0.07
C GLY A 152 9.56 -3.31 -1.36
N TYR A 153 10.90 -3.51 -1.51
CA TYR A 153 11.55 -3.65 -2.80
C TYR A 153 11.20 -4.98 -3.45
N ARG A 154 10.85 -4.93 -4.73
CA ARG A 154 10.47 -6.11 -5.50
C ARG A 154 11.68 -6.76 -6.14
N GLN A 155 11.84 -8.05 -5.86
CA GLN A 155 12.93 -8.89 -6.31
C GLN A 155 12.42 -9.92 -7.32
N LEU A 156 13.23 -10.31 -8.28
CA LEU A 156 12.85 -11.29 -9.29
C LEU A 156 13.11 -12.72 -8.80
N SER A 157 12.08 -13.57 -8.82
CA SER A 157 12.26 -15.02 -8.61
C SER A 157 11.87 -15.82 -9.85
N ASN A 158 12.53 -16.94 -10.08
CA ASN A 158 12.23 -17.82 -11.20
C ASN A 158 12.65 -19.28 -10.94
N SER A 159 12.14 -20.18 -11.80
CA SER A 159 12.44 -21.63 -11.75
C SER A 159 13.54 -22.07 -12.73
N LYS A 160 14.12 -21.16 -13.51
CA LYS A 160 14.96 -21.53 -14.66
C LYS A 160 16.47 -21.39 -14.40
N ARG A 161 16.89 -20.20 -13.96
CA ARG A 161 18.32 -19.87 -13.85
C ARG A 161 18.57 -18.61 -13.02
N ALA A 162 19.79 -18.47 -12.55
CA ALA A 162 20.27 -17.22 -11.99
C ALA A 162 20.24 -16.11 -13.05
N VAL A 163 19.78 -14.92 -12.65
CA VAL A 163 19.71 -13.72 -13.50
C VAL A 163 20.77 -12.74 -13.04
N LYS A 164 21.72 -12.43 -13.91
CA LYS A 164 22.87 -11.52 -13.66
C LYS A 164 22.96 -10.40 -14.69
N ALA A 165 22.30 -10.57 -15.84
CA ALA A 165 22.27 -9.63 -16.94
C ALA A 165 20.90 -9.63 -17.63
N PRO A 166 20.53 -8.56 -18.37
CA PRO A 166 19.25 -8.49 -19.09
C PRO A 166 18.99 -9.70 -20.00
N GLU A 167 20.03 -10.26 -20.61
CA GLU A 167 19.94 -11.41 -21.51
C GLU A 167 19.42 -12.67 -20.80
N ASP A 168 19.66 -12.79 -19.50
CA ASP A 168 19.24 -13.94 -18.70
C ASP A 168 17.71 -14.00 -18.51
N ILE A 169 17.02 -12.86 -18.64
CA ILE A 169 15.54 -12.78 -18.53
C ILE A 169 14.87 -13.16 -19.86
N LYS A 170 15.60 -13.09 -20.98
CA LYS A 170 15.05 -13.24 -22.31
C LYS A 170 14.27 -14.55 -22.45
N GLY A 171 13.03 -14.44 -22.95
CA GLY A 171 12.12 -15.55 -23.20
C GLY A 171 11.45 -16.15 -21.97
N MET A 172 11.76 -15.70 -20.74
CA MET A 172 11.07 -16.17 -19.54
C MET A 172 9.61 -15.72 -19.54
N LYS A 173 8.71 -16.61 -19.18
CA LYS A 173 7.31 -16.30 -18.90
C LYS A 173 7.22 -15.77 -17.48
N LEU A 174 7.02 -14.47 -17.34
CA LEU A 174 6.98 -13.83 -16.03
C LEU A 174 5.57 -13.34 -15.69
N ARG A 175 5.09 -13.75 -14.54
CA ARG A 175 3.88 -13.13 -13.97
C ARG A 175 4.24 -11.73 -13.48
N VAL A 176 3.44 -10.76 -13.85
CA VAL A 176 3.55 -9.38 -13.37
C VAL A 176 2.24 -8.92 -12.76
N VAL A 177 2.31 -7.86 -11.93
CA VAL A 177 1.12 -7.22 -11.36
C VAL A 177 0.32 -6.48 -12.40
N GLY A 178 -0.89 -6.07 -12.05
CA GLY A 178 -1.86 -5.44 -12.94
C GLY A 178 -1.56 -4.00 -13.35
N SER A 179 -0.33 -3.70 -13.78
CA SER A 179 0.05 -2.39 -14.28
C SER A 179 0.71 -2.51 -15.66
N PRO A 180 0.26 -1.74 -16.67
CA PRO A 180 0.87 -1.74 -18.01
C PRO A 180 2.35 -1.37 -18.01
N LEU A 181 2.82 -0.58 -17.02
CA LEU A 181 4.24 -0.26 -16.87
C LEU A 181 5.09 -1.52 -16.68
N TYR A 182 4.60 -2.49 -15.92
CA TYR A 182 5.30 -3.76 -15.70
C TYR A 182 5.38 -4.59 -16.99
N ILE A 183 4.32 -4.61 -17.78
CA ILE A 183 4.34 -5.25 -19.12
C ILE A 183 5.43 -4.59 -19.98
N ASP A 184 5.45 -3.26 -20.06
CA ASP A 184 6.47 -2.54 -20.82
C ASP A 184 7.89 -2.84 -20.32
N THR A 185 8.11 -2.83 -19.01
CA THR A 185 9.41 -3.07 -18.38
C THR A 185 9.96 -4.46 -18.71
N PHE A 186 9.17 -5.50 -18.48
CA PHE A 186 9.63 -6.87 -18.72
C PHE A 186 9.68 -7.23 -20.21
N THR A 187 8.84 -6.61 -21.04
CA THR A 187 8.96 -6.71 -22.51
C THR A 187 10.26 -6.07 -23.00
N ALA A 188 10.63 -4.90 -22.50
CA ALA A 188 11.92 -4.26 -22.83
C ALA A 188 13.11 -5.14 -22.46
N LEU A 189 13.03 -5.89 -21.35
CA LEU A 189 14.02 -6.87 -20.93
C LEU A 189 13.98 -8.18 -21.74
N GLY A 190 13.07 -8.31 -22.71
CA GLY A 190 12.96 -9.49 -23.57
C GLY A 190 12.22 -10.68 -22.96
N ALA A 191 11.56 -10.50 -21.82
CA ALA A 191 10.67 -11.50 -21.22
C ALA A 191 9.31 -11.58 -21.97
N ASN A 192 8.52 -12.58 -21.60
CA ASN A 192 7.13 -12.74 -21.97
C ASN A 192 6.25 -12.49 -20.73
N PRO A 193 5.96 -11.21 -20.39
CA PRO A 193 5.19 -10.89 -19.20
C PRO A 193 3.72 -11.20 -19.38
N THR A 194 3.10 -11.77 -18.33
CA THR A 194 1.65 -12.01 -18.26
C THR A 194 1.11 -11.37 -17.00
N GLN A 195 0.16 -10.45 -17.17
CA GLN A 195 -0.54 -9.85 -16.06
C GLN A 195 -1.46 -10.86 -15.38
N MET A 196 -1.39 -10.97 -14.05
CA MET A 196 -2.17 -11.95 -13.31
C MET A 196 -2.39 -11.47 -11.87
N SER A 197 -3.59 -11.73 -11.30
CA SER A 197 -3.87 -11.44 -9.91
C SER A 197 -2.93 -12.23 -8.98
N TRP A 198 -2.80 -11.81 -7.72
CA TRP A 198 -2.00 -12.56 -6.75
C TRP A 198 -2.63 -13.93 -6.44
N ALA A 199 -3.96 -14.00 -6.42
CA ALA A 199 -4.69 -15.23 -6.17
C ALA A 199 -4.39 -16.30 -7.24
N ASP A 200 -4.22 -15.88 -8.51
CA ASP A 200 -3.92 -16.77 -9.63
C ASP A 200 -2.41 -17.06 -9.79
N ALA A 201 -1.56 -16.19 -9.24
CA ALA A 201 -0.12 -16.29 -9.43
C ALA A 201 0.49 -17.55 -8.82
N GLN A 202 0.10 -17.92 -7.60
CA GLN A 202 0.65 -19.10 -6.91
C GLN A 202 0.33 -20.41 -7.63
N PRO A 203 -0.92 -20.68 -8.05
CA PRO A 203 -1.24 -21.85 -8.88
C PRO A 203 -0.49 -21.85 -10.22
N ALA A 204 -0.31 -20.69 -10.85
CA ALA A 204 0.42 -20.58 -12.11
C ALA A 204 1.92 -20.87 -11.96
N LEU A 205 2.54 -20.45 -10.86
CA LEU A 205 3.93 -20.78 -10.53
C LEU A 205 4.08 -22.28 -10.22
N ALA A 206 3.17 -22.85 -9.44
CA ALA A 206 3.21 -24.25 -9.05
C ALA A 206 3.04 -25.19 -10.26
N SER A 207 2.19 -24.84 -11.22
CA SER A 207 1.98 -25.62 -12.44
C SER A 207 3.05 -25.39 -13.52
N GLY A 208 3.92 -24.37 -13.37
CA GLY A 208 4.86 -23.97 -14.41
C GLY A 208 4.23 -23.25 -15.60
N ALA A 209 3.00 -22.77 -15.48
CA ALA A 209 2.36 -21.91 -16.50
C ALA A 209 3.16 -20.60 -16.70
N VAL A 210 3.78 -20.11 -15.63
CA VAL A 210 4.79 -19.05 -15.67
C VAL A 210 6.10 -19.54 -15.04
N ASP A 211 7.22 -18.99 -15.50
CA ASP A 211 8.55 -19.40 -15.06
C ASP A 211 8.97 -18.64 -13.78
N GLY A 212 8.42 -17.46 -13.57
CA GLY A 212 8.80 -16.60 -12.45
C GLY A 212 7.83 -15.45 -12.20
N GLN A 213 8.18 -14.66 -11.23
CA GLN A 213 7.45 -13.49 -10.77
C GLN A 213 8.38 -12.50 -10.07
N GLU A 214 7.85 -11.34 -9.68
CA GLU A 214 8.56 -10.36 -8.88
C GLU A 214 7.70 -9.93 -7.67
N ASN A 215 8.31 -9.89 -6.50
CA ASN A 215 7.70 -9.48 -5.23
C ASN A 215 8.76 -9.16 -4.19
N PRO A 216 8.40 -8.48 -3.09
CA PRO A 216 9.28 -8.34 -1.94
C PRO A 216 9.65 -9.68 -1.29
N LEU A 217 10.79 -9.69 -0.59
CA LEU A 217 11.28 -10.89 0.09
C LEU A 217 10.30 -11.40 1.16
N SER A 218 9.62 -10.50 1.86
CA SER A 218 8.59 -10.85 2.84
C SER A 218 7.42 -11.63 2.20
N ILE A 219 7.02 -11.25 0.99
CA ILE A 219 5.99 -11.98 0.23
C ILE A 219 6.55 -13.31 -0.29
N TYR A 220 7.78 -13.31 -0.81
CA TYR A 220 8.44 -14.52 -1.30
C TYR A 220 8.54 -15.60 -0.19
N ALA A 221 9.04 -15.22 0.97
CA ALA A 221 9.18 -16.12 2.12
C ALA A 221 7.83 -16.51 2.73
N GLY A 222 6.96 -15.53 3.02
CA GLY A 222 5.67 -15.79 3.65
C GLY A 222 4.73 -16.64 2.80
N ALA A 223 4.82 -16.56 1.48
CA ALA A 223 4.10 -17.43 0.54
C ALA A 223 4.87 -18.73 0.22
N LYS A 224 6.06 -18.93 0.80
CA LYS A 224 6.93 -20.10 0.58
C LYS A 224 7.17 -20.39 -0.91
N LEU A 225 7.46 -19.36 -1.69
CA LEU A 225 7.61 -19.51 -3.15
C LEU A 225 8.75 -20.46 -3.52
N TYR A 226 9.71 -20.68 -2.64
CA TYR A 226 10.73 -21.71 -2.79
C TYR A 226 10.14 -23.14 -2.88
N ASP A 227 8.96 -23.40 -2.35
CA ASP A 227 8.27 -24.70 -2.45
C ASP A 227 7.55 -24.89 -3.79
N VAL A 228 7.30 -23.81 -4.54
CA VAL A 228 6.70 -23.84 -5.88
C VAL A 228 7.72 -23.55 -6.99
N ALA A 229 8.89 -24.19 -6.86
CA ALA A 229 9.99 -24.17 -7.83
C ALA A 229 10.66 -22.80 -8.07
N GLN A 230 10.39 -21.77 -7.28
CA GLN A 230 11.04 -20.47 -7.40
C GLN A 230 12.43 -20.50 -6.72
N LYS A 231 13.38 -21.25 -7.31
CA LYS A 231 14.69 -21.56 -6.71
C LYS A 231 15.80 -20.56 -7.03
N TYR A 232 15.58 -19.63 -7.95
CA TYR A 232 16.52 -18.57 -8.28
C TYR A 232 15.94 -17.23 -7.92
N LEU A 233 16.61 -16.47 -7.06
CA LEU A 233 16.20 -15.19 -6.55
C LEU A 233 17.27 -14.14 -6.89
N THR A 234 16.89 -13.08 -7.60
CA THR A 234 17.77 -11.97 -7.96
C THR A 234 17.38 -10.72 -7.19
N LEU A 235 18.31 -10.20 -6.41
CA LEU A 235 18.18 -8.95 -5.68
C LEU A 235 18.69 -7.81 -6.54
N TRP A 236 17.76 -6.96 -7.01
CA TRP A 236 18.04 -5.86 -7.94
C TRP A 236 17.36 -4.54 -7.58
N ASN A 237 16.43 -4.55 -6.63
CA ASN A 237 15.72 -3.37 -6.11
C ASN A 237 15.17 -2.45 -7.23
N TYR A 238 14.63 -3.03 -8.30
CA TYR A 238 14.27 -2.27 -9.50
C TYR A 238 13.10 -1.32 -9.31
N VAL A 239 12.16 -1.65 -8.42
CA VAL A 239 11.05 -0.81 -7.99
C VAL A 239 10.70 -1.08 -6.54
N ALA A 240 10.10 -0.09 -5.87
CA ALA A 240 9.49 -0.23 -4.56
C ALA A 240 7.96 -0.22 -4.67
N ASP A 241 7.30 -0.81 -3.69
CA ASP A 241 5.84 -0.87 -3.59
C ASP A 241 5.36 -0.28 -2.27
N PRO A 242 5.26 1.05 -2.15
CA PRO A 242 4.62 1.67 -1.00
C PRO A 242 3.14 1.30 -0.92
N LEU A 243 2.65 1.19 0.32
CA LEU A 243 1.25 0.97 0.64
C LEU A 243 0.59 2.25 1.09
N ILE A 244 -0.73 2.35 0.92
CA ILE A 244 -1.51 3.50 1.33
C ILE A 244 -2.69 3.04 2.17
N PHE A 245 -2.81 3.57 3.38
CA PHE A 245 -3.95 3.41 4.26
C PHE A 245 -5.02 4.42 3.85
N VAL A 246 -6.19 3.96 3.44
CA VAL A 246 -7.27 4.84 2.98
C VAL A 246 -8.62 4.48 3.57
N VAL A 247 -9.50 5.47 3.59
CA VAL A 247 -10.93 5.33 3.88
C VAL A 247 -11.74 5.88 2.70
N ASN A 248 -12.86 5.24 2.37
CA ASN A 248 -13.85 5.80 1.46
C ASN A 248 -14.31 7.17 1.97
N LYS A 249 -14.48 8.16 1.07
CA LYS A 249 -14.76 9.54 1.47
C LYS A 249 -16.10 9.70 2.19
N GLU A 250 -17.14 8.96 1.79
CA GLU A 250 -18.45 9.03 2.42
C GLU A 250 -18.43 8.39 3.81
N VAL A 251 -17.74 7.26 3.95
CA VAL A 251 -17.50 6.60 5.25
C VAL A 251 -16.76 7.55 6.18
N TRP A 252 -15.68 8.17 5.71
CA TRP A 252 -14.93 9.17 6.48
C TRP A 252 -15.82 10.29 6.97
N ASN A 253 -16.65 10.86 6.10
CA ASN A 253 -17.54 11.98 6.42
C ASN A 253 -18.69 11.58 7.35
N SER A 254 -18.99 10.29 7.49
CA SER A 254 -20.01 9.80 8.44
C SER A 254 -19.52 9.76 9.88
N TRP A 255 -18.20 9.84 10.10
CA TRP A 255 -17.61 9.84 11.44
C TRP A 255 -17.54 11.24 12.04
N THR A 256 -17.61 11.31 13.38
CA THR A 256 -17.39 12.58 14.09
C THR A 256 -15.95 13.08 13.87
N PRO A 257 -15.69 14.39 14.00
CA PRO A 257 -14.32 14.93 13.91
C PRO A 257 -13.36 14.29 14.90
N GLU A 258 -13.83 13.90 16.09
CA GLU A 258 -13.06 13.19 17.10
C GLU A 258 -12.66 11.78 16.61
N ASP A 259 -13.61 11.00 16.09
CA ASP A 259 -13.34 9.68 15.58
C ASP A 259 -12.48 9.71 14.31
N GLN A 260 -12.67 10.70 13.43
CA GLN A 260 -11.79 10.93 12.29
C GLN A 260 -10.33 11.15 12.74
N LYS A 261 -10.14 11.94 13.80
CA LYS A 261 -8.81 12.17 14.38
C LYS A 261 -8.21 10.86 14.91
N ILE A 262 -8.99 10.09 15.68
CA ILE A 262 -8.56 8.80 16.24
C ILE A 262 -8.15 7.83 15.12
N VAL A 263 -8.98 7.67 14.09
CA VAL A 263 -8.72 6.76 12.96
C VAL A 263 -7.47 7.18 12.20
N ARG A 264 -7.23 8.49 12.01
CA ARG A 264 -6.03 9.01 11.36
C ARG A 264 -4.78 8.77 12.19
N GLU A 265 -4.80 9.07 13.47
CA GLU A 265 -3.66 8.84 14.37
C GLU A 265 -3.32 7.36 14.46
N ALA A 266 -4.33 6.49 14.53
CA ALA A 266 -4.17 5.04 14.50
C ALA A 266 -3.55 4.56 13.16
N ALA A 267 -3.97 5.12 12.02
CA ALA A 267 -3.38 4.80 10.72
C ALA A 267 -1.91 5.20 10.62
N LEU A 268 -1.57 6.41 11.10
CA LEU A 268 -0.18 6.89 11.13
C LEU A 268 0.72 6.01 12.01
N GLU A 269 0.22 5.59 13.17
CA GLU A 269 0.95 4.67 14.04
C GLU A 269 1.09 3.29 13.40
N ALA A 270 0.00 2.75 12.86
CA ALA A 270 -0.01 1.43 12.21
C ALA A 270 0.94 1.40 11.00
N GLY A 271 0.93 2.45 10.15
CA GLY A 271 1.83 2.54 9.00
C GLY A 271 3.30 2.58 9.41
N LYS A 272 3.66 3.35 10.45
CA LYS A 272 5.03 3.36 10.97
C LYS A 272 5.47 1.98 11.49
N ARG A 273 4.61 1.30 12.23
CA ARG A 273 4.90 -0.04 12.77
C ARG A 273 4.98 -1.08 11.66
N GLU A 274 4.11 -0.99 10.68
CA GLU A 274 4.09 -1.87 9.50
C GLU A 274 5.39 -1.74 8.68
N ILE A 275 5.86 -0.52 8.39
CA ILE A 275 7.13 -0.28 7.69
C ILE A 275 8.31 -0.94 8.43
N VAL A 276 8.34 -0.83 9.77
CA VAL A 276 9.38 -1.49 10.57
C VAL A 276 9.33 -3.00 10.38
N ILE A 277 8.13 -3.59 10.42
CA ILE A 277 7.94 -5.04 10.22
C ILE A 277 8.33 -5.45 8.79
N ALA A 278 7.94 -4.66 7.77
CA ALA A 278 8.24 -4.95 6.37
C ALA A 278 9.75 -4.94 6.07
N ARG A 279 10.52 -4.13 6.81
CA ARG A 279 11.98 -3.99 6.66
C ARG A 279 12.80 -4.96 7.52
N GLN A 280 12.17 -5.77 8.39
CA GLN A 280 12.88 -6.78 9.17
C GLN A 280 13.52 -7.85 8.28
N GLY A 281 14.79 -8.14 8.52
CA GLY A 281 15.54 -9.19 7.82
C GLY A 281 15.92 -8.88 6.38
N VAL A 282 15.67 -7.63 5.88
CA VAL A 282 15.90 -7.28 4.47
C VAL A 282 16.72 -5.99 4.29
N THR A 283 17.40 -5.54 5.34
CA THR A 283 18.24 -4.33 5.30
C THR A 283 19.73 -4.70 5.24
N ALA A 284 20.57 -3.72 4.94
CA ALA A 284 22.03 -3.93 4.93
C ALA A 284 22.61 -4.36 6.29
N THR A 285 21.91 -4.03 7.38
CA THR A 285 22.32 -4.37 8.76
C THR A 285 21.60 -5.57 9.34
N ASP A 286 20.53 -6.05 8.68
CA ASP A 286 19.76 -7.22 9.06
C ASP A 286 19.32 -7.97 7.79
N ASP A 287 20.01 -9.05 7.47
CA ASP A 287 19.77 -9.95 6.32
C ASP A 287 19.19 -11.31 6.75
N SER A 288 18.60 -11.37 7.95
CA SER A 288 18.13 -12.63 8.55
C SER A 288 17.08 -13.35 7.69
N LEU A 289 16.15 -12.62 7.06
CA LEU A 289 15.15 -13.21 6.16
C LEU A 289 15.81 -13.77 4.87
N LEU A 290 16.84 -13.10 4.36
CA LEU A 290 17.56 -13.58 3.20
C LEU A 290 18.28 -14.90 3.51
N LYS A 291 18.93 -15.01 4.67
CA LYS A 291 19.59 -16.24 5.14
C LYS A 291 18.58 -17.38 5.36
N GLU A 292 17.40 -17.08 5.86
CA GLU A 292 16.30 -18.06 5.96
C GLU A 292 15.94 -18.59 4.57
N ILE A 293 15.74 -17.71 3.59
CA ILE A 293 15.43 -18.07 2.19
C ILE A 293 16.55 -18.97 1.60
N GLU A 294 17.81 -18.61 1.78
CA GLU A 294 18.95 -19.42 1.34
C GLU A 294 18.96 -20.81 1.98
N GLY A 295 18.57 -20.90 3.26
CA GLY A 295 18.42 -22.16 3.99
C GLY A 295 17.42 -23.14 3.37
N HIS A 296 16.48 -22.66 2.55
CA HIS A 296 15.56 -23.47 1.76
C HIS A 296 16.12 -23.92 0.39
N GLY A 297 17.43 -23.78 0.17
CA GLY A 297 18.11 -24.18 -1.06
C GLY A 297 17.83 -23.27 -2.24
N VAL A 298 17.57 -21.98 -1.98
CA VAL A 298 17.42 -20.95 -2.98
C VAL A 298 18.78 -20.40 -3.38
N THR A 299 19.02 -20.30 -4.68
CA THR A 299 20.20 -19.61 -5.20
C THR A 299 19.95 -18.12 -5.27
N VAL A 300 20.56 -17.37 -4.38
CA VAL A 300 20.45 -15.91 -4.35
C VAL A 300 21.54 -15.27 -5.21
N THR A 301 21.17 -14.32 -6.03
CA THR A 301 22.06 -13.47 -6.83
C THR A 301 21.86 -12.02 -6.41
N VAL A 302 22.87 -11.43 -5.81
CA VAL A 302 22.91 -9.98 -5.52
C VAL A 302 23.62 -9.30 -6.69
N LEU A 303 22.94 -8.39 -7.38
CA LEU A 303 23.53 -7.68 -8.52
C LEU A 303 24.50 -6.59 -8.04
N SER A 304 25.64 -6.48 -8.75
CA SER A 304 26.56 -5.34 -8.58
C SER A 304 25.94 -4.06 -9.15
N PRO A 305 26.45 -2.87 -8.76
CA PRO A 305 26.02 -1.60 -9.35
C PRO A 305 26.10 -1.60 -10.88
N GLU A 306 27.15 -2.17 -11.47
CA GLU A 306 27.33 -2.24 -12.92
C GLU A 306 26.29 -3.15 -13.60
N GLN A 307 25.91 -4.24 -12.92
CA GLN A 307 24.83 -5.10 -13.38
C GLN A 307 23.47 -4.41 -13.30
N ILE A 308 23.19 -3.68 -12.22
CA ILE A 308 21.98 -2.86 -12.07
C ILE A 308 21.92 -1.79 -13.18
N ASP A 309 23.04 -1.10 -13.47
CA ASP A 309 23.13 -0.12 -14.55
C ASP A 309 22.84 -0.74 -15.93
N ALA A 310 23.23 -1.98 -16.17
CA ALA A 310 22.91 -2.67 -17.42
C ALA A 310 21.38 -2.85 -17.58
N PHE A 311 20.67 -3.24 -16.53
CA PHE A 311 19.20 -3.33 -16.53
C PHE A 311 18.54 -1.95 -16.66
N ALA A 312 19.05 -0.95 -15.94
CA ALA A 312 18.54 0.41 -16.01
C ALA A 312 18.65 1.00 -17.43
N LYS A 313 19.76 0.77 -18.12
CA LYS A 313 19.96 1.19 -19.53
C LYS A 313 18.92 0.57 -20.47
N VAL A 314 18.65 -0.72 -20.34
CA VAL A 314 17.65 -1.40 -21.18
C VAL A 314 16.25 -0.88 -20.91
N THR A 315 15.92 -0.53 -19.66
CA THR A 315 14.60 -0.04 -19.27
C THR A 315 14.45 1.48 -19.37
N GLN A 316 15.50 2.22 -19.69
CA GLN A 316 15.45 3.69 -19.81
C GLN A 316 14.36 4.21 -20.77
N PRO A 317 14.10 3.60 -21.95
CA PRO A 317 13.00 4.04 -22.81
C PRO A 317 11.62 3.87 -22.16
N VAL A 318 11.45 2.86 -21.29
CA VAL A 318 10.23 2.67 -20.50
C VAL A 318 10.09 3.77 -19.46
N PHE A 319 11.16 4.05 -18.72
CA PHE A 319 11.22 5.17 -17.78
C PHE A 319 10.80 6.49 -18.46
N ASP A 320 11.40 6.83 -19.59
CA ASP A 320 11.15 8.10 -20.31
C ASP A 320 9.70 8.19 -20.82
N LYS A 321 9.16 7.08 -21.32
CA LYS A 321 7.76 6.97 -21.75
C LYS A 321 6.82 7.25 -20.58
N TRP A 322 7.01 6.55 -19.46
CA TRP A 322 6.12 6.61 -18.32
C TRP A 322 6.30 7.89 -17.50
N ALA A 323 7.49 8.45 -17.42
CA ALA A 323 7.72 9.75 -16.80
C ALA A 323 6.85 10.85 -17.42
N LYS A 324 6.67 10.83 -18.76
CA LYS A 324 5.77 11.77 -19.47
C LYS A 324 4.30 11.53 -19.12
N GLN A 325 3.88 10.27 -18.98
CA GLN A 325 2.49 9.91 -18.66
C GLN A 325 2.12 10.24 -17.20
N ILE A 326 3.04 10.00 -16.27
CA ILE A 326 2.92 10.33 -14.85
C ILE A 326 2.81 11.85 -14.67
N GLY A 327 3.66 12.58 -15.36
CA GLY A 327 3.82 14.04 -15.30
C GLY A 327 5.28 14.41 -15.03
N ALA A 328 5.91 15.03 -16.00
CA ALA A 328 7.35 15.34 -15.97
C ALA A 328 7.76 16.14 -14.72
N ASP A 329 6.92 17.08 -14.28
CA ASP A 329 7.21 17.90 -13.09
C ASP A 329 7.20 17.08 -11.81
N LEU A 330 6.27 16.12 -11.66
CA LEU A 330 6.22 15.23 -10.51
C LEU A 330 7.46 14.32 -10.46
N VAL A 331 7.86 13.77 -11.60
CA VAL A 331 9.06 12.92 -11.70
C VAL A 331 10.33 13.74 -11.41
N LYS A 332 10.45 14.95 -11.96
CA LYS A 332 11.57 15.85 -11.67
C LYS A 332 11.66 16.21 -10.18
N GLN A 333 10.51 16.50 -9.56
CA GLN A 333 10.45 16.77 -8.12
C GLN A 333 10.91 15.53 -7.33
N ALA A 334 10.43 14.34 -7.69
CA ALA A 334 10.84 13.09 -7.03
C ALA A 334 12.34 12.86 -7.14
N GLN A 335 12.94 13.04 -8.32
CA GLN A 335 14.39 12.93 -8.50
C GLN A 335 15.16 13.95 -7.66
N ALA A 336 14.66 15.19 -7.55
CA ALA A 336 15.27 16.21 -6.72
C ALA A 336 15.18 15.90 -5.22
N ASP A 337 14.06 15.34 -4.76
CA ASP A 337 13.87 14.96 -3.35
C ASP A 337 14.75 13.75 -2.98
N ILE A 338 14.86 12.76 -3.87
CA ILE A 338 15.79 11.64 -3.71
C ILE A 338 17.25 12.12 -3.63
N ALA A 339 17.64 13.10 -4.43
CA ALA A 339 19.01 13.60 -4.45
C ALA A 339 19.42 14.37 -3.18
N LYS A 340 18.46 14.81 -2.37
CA LYS A 340 18.69 15.58 -1.13
C LYS A 340 18.77 14.72 0.13
N ARG A 341 18.48 13.42 0.05
CA ARG A 341 18.41 12.49 1.19
C ARG A 341 19.76 12.20 1.82
#